data_4082e1ab7d77a1c617e75ce96fa363a3
#
_entry.id   4082e1ab7d77a1c617e75ce96fa363a3
#
_cell.length_a   1.000
_cell.length_b   1.000
_cell.length_c   1.000
_cell.angle_alpha   90.00
_cell.angle_beta   90.00
_cell.angle_gamma   90.00
#
_symmetry.space_group_name_H-M   'P 1'
#
loop_
_entity.id
_entity.type
_entity.pdbx_description
1 polymer ?
#
loop_
_entity_poly.entity_id
_entity_poly.type
_entity_poly.pdbx_seq_one_letter_code
_entity_poly.pdbx_strand_id
1 'polypeptide(L)'
;MHILVTNDDGIHSAGIKALADAAIRRGHKVTVTGPSSQCSANSQHITLTAPLLVHEIPWEGARAYSVEGTPTDCARIAPFIVDEKFDYCLSGINNGENAGSAVYYSGTVAAAREAAMCYIPSMAVSIMRGADEKMREALADLAVRMAEHYQHIQLPRFGLISLNAPAIPPEELKGLKLCPLSKAYYVDGYEKRVSPLGQTYFWLTASDTSEVPMEQPDEGSDYYWLRRGYVTCTFLGDFNDFNRECGETLLPFTETEK
;
A
#
# COMPACT_ATOMS: atom_id res chain seq x y z
N MET A 1 -11.63 -16.48 7.97
CA MET A 1 -11.94 -15.29 7.15
C MET A 1 -11.84 -15.63 5.69
N HIS A 2 -12.51 -14.85 4.83
CA HIS A 2 -12.21 -14.76 3.40
C HIS A 2 -11.35 -13.53 3.16
N ILE A 3 -10.08 -13.73 2.84
CA ILE A 3 -9.09 -12.65 2.69
C ILE A 3 -8.85 -12.37 1.21
N LEU A 4 -8.99 -11.11 0.82
CA LEU A 4 -8.51 -10.58 -0.45
C LEU A 4 -7.02 -10.24 -0.30
N VAL A 5 -6.19 -10.78 -1.19
CA VAL A 5 -4.78 -10.40 -1.31
C VAL A 5 -4.55 -9.71 -2.65
N THR A 6 -3.96 -8.52 -2.63
CA THR A 6 -3.68 -7.72 -3.82
C THR A 6 -2.32 -7.02 -3.69
N ASN A 7 -1.86 -6.32 -4.74
CA ASN A 7 -0.60 -5.56 -4.72
C ASN A 7 -0.48 -4.60 -5.91
N ASP A 8 0.66 -3.92 -6.04
CA ASP A 8 1.05 -3.11 -7.20
C ASP A 8 2.32 -3.63 -7.93
N ASP A 9 3.04 -4.58 -7.34
CA ASP A 9 4.21 -5.22 -7.95
C ASP A 9 3.85 -6.28 -9.03
N GLY A 10 2.57 -6.59 -9.17
CA GLY A 10 2.06 -7.59 -10.12
C GLY A 10 1.76 -8.95 -9.49
N ILE A 11 0.85 -9.68 -10.13
CA ILE A 11 0.29 -10.94 -9.62
C ILE A 11 1.34 -12.04 -9.36
N HIS A 12 2.49 -11.99 -10.03
CA HIS A 12 3.56 -12.99 -9.90
C HIS A 12 4.68 -12.56 -8.94
N SER A 13 4.53 -11.43 -8.24
CA SER A 13 5.57 -10.94 -7.34
C SER A 13 5.71 -11.81 -6.08
N ALA A 14 6.92 -11.84 -5.51
CA ALA A 14 7.18 -12.58 -4.28
C ALA A 14 6.38 -12.05 -3.07
N GLY A 15 6.06 -10.76 -3.07
CA GLY A 15 5.32 -10.12 -1.97
C GLY A 15 3.87 -10.61 -1.86
N ILE A 16 3.13 -10.64 -2.97
CA ILE A 16 1.74 -11.11 -2.98
C ILE A 16 1.67 -12.60 -2.66
N LYS A 17 2.68 -13.37 -3.15
CA LYS A 17 2.78 -14.79 -2.85
C LYS A 17 2.98 -15.03 -1.36
N ALA A 18 3.89 -14.30 -0.70
CA ALA A 18 4.15 -14.45 0.72
C ALA A 18 2.91 -14.17 1.59
N LEU A 19 2.14 -13.12 1.27
CA LEU A 19 0.87 -12.82 1.98
C LEU A 19 -0.17 -13.89 1.76
N ALA A 20 -0.37 -14.34 0.52
CA ALA A 20 -1.34 -15.39 0.21
C ALA A 20 -0.98 -16.70 0.92
N ASP A 21 0.28 -17.14 0.83
CA ASP A 21 0.76 -18.35 1.47
C ASP A 21 0.62 -18.29 3.01
N ALA A 22 0.92 -17.15 3.62
CA ALA A 22 0.73 -16.96 5.06
C ALA A 22 -0.75 -17.08 5.46
N ALA A 23 -1.67 -16.47 4.70
CA ALA A 23 -3.10 -16.56 4.96
C ALA A 23 -3.63 -18.00 4.77
N ILE A 24 -3.18 -18.70 3.72
CA ILE A 24 -3.54 -20.11 3.46
C ILE A 24 -3.04 -21.02 4.58
N ARG A 25 -1.77 -20.89 4.98
CA ARG A 25 -1.20 -21.69 6.10
C ARG A 25 -1.97 -21.53 7.40
N ARG A 26 -2.58 -20.37 7.63
CA ARG A 26 -3.42 -20.11 8.82
C ARG A 26 -4.88 -20.52 8.65
N GLY A 27 -5.22 -21.21 7.54
CA GLY A 27 -6.54 -21.81 7.32
C GLY A 27 -7.60 -20.80 6.83
N HIS A 28 -7.19 -19.68 6.27
CA HIS A 28 -8.13 -18.73 5.68
C HIS A 28 -8.48 -19.10 4.24
N LYS A 29 -9.71 -18.77 3.83
CA LYS A 29 -10.08 -18.74 2.43
C LYS A 29 -9.41 -17.52 1.79
N VAL A 30 -8.71 -17.71 0.68
CA VAL A 30 -7.94 -16.66 0.02
C VAL A 30 -8.40 -16.49 -1.43
N THR A 31 -8.57 -15.25 -1.83
CA THR A 31 -8.66 -14.84 -3.23
C THR A 31 -7.55 -13.83 -3.51
N VAL A 32 -6.81 -14.07 -4.57
CA VAL A 32 -5.71 -13.19 -5.00
C VAL A 32 -6.13 -12.44 -6.25
N THR A 33 -6.01 -11.12 -6.26
CA THR A 33 -6.17 -10.30 -7.45
C THR A 33 -4.97 -9.37 -7.58
N GLY A 34 -4.32 -9.34 -8.72
CA GLY A 34 -3.17 -8.46 -8.92
C GLY A 34 -3.07 -7.97 -10.35
N PRO A 35 -2.44 -6.82 -10.58
CA PRO A 35 -2.23 -6.31 -11.92
C PRO A 35 -1.34 -7.28 -12.71
N SER A 36 -1.59 -7.39 -14.01
CA SER A 36 -0.81 -8.25 -14.93
C SER A 36 0.65 -7.83 -15.05
N SER A 37 0.96 -6.57 -14.73
CA SER A 37 2.30 -5.98 -14.72
C SER A 37 2.47 -5.03 -13.55
N GLN A 38 3.72 -4.70 -13.21
CA GLN A 38 4.02 -3.74 -12.16
C GLN A 38 3.43 -2.35 -12.45
N CYS A 39 2.80 -1.75 -11.44
CA CYS A 39 2.10 -0.46 -11.50
C CYS A 39 2.62 0.52 -10.43
N SER A 40 3.93 0.71 -10.34
CA SER A 40 4.54 1.62 -9.35
C SER A 40 4.10 3.07 -9.55
N ALA A 41 3.95 3.80 -8.44
CA ALA A 41 3.58 5.22 -8.39
C ALA A 41 2.25 5.57 -9.11
N ASN A 42 1.32 4.63 -9.20
CA ASN A 42 0.02 4.86 -9.84
C ASN A 42 -1.02 5.53 -8.93
N SER A 43 -0.71 5.73 -7.65
CA SER A 43 -1.69 6.27 -6.71
C SER A 43 -3.04 5.53 -6.78
N GLN A 44 -4.14 6.20 -6.50
CA GLN A 44 -5.50 5.65 -6.57
C GLN A 44 -6.14 5.82 -7.95
N HIS A 45 -5.39 5.48 -9.00
CA HIS A 45 -5.88 5.50 -10.38
C HIS A 45 -6.86 4.35 -10.63
N ILE A 46 -8.01 4.65 -11.30
CA ILE A 46 -8.98 3.67 -11.78
C ILE A 46 -9.14 3.75 -13.29
N THR A 47 -9.43 2.63 -13.91
CA THR A 47 -9.70 2.52 -15.36
C THR A 47 -11.16 2.85 -15.64
N LEU A 48 -11.41 3.99 -16.34
CA LEU A 48 -12.77 4.46 -16.67
C LEU A 48 -13.18 4.25 -18.11
N THR A 49 -12.22 4.19 -19.04
CA THR A 49 -12.50 4.30 -20.48
C THR A 49 -12.22 3.02 -21.26
N ALA A 50 -11.83 1.94 -20.58
CA ALA A 50 -11.55 0.64 -21.18
C ALA A 50 -12.14 -0.48 -20.33
N PRO A 51 -12.48 -1.65 -20.92
CA PRO A 51 -12.83 -2.83 -20.16
C PRO A 51 -11.63 -3.36 -19.36
N LEU A 52 -11.88 -3.91 -18.19
CA LEU A 52 -10.88 -4.66 -17.43
C LEU A 52 -10.89 -6.11 -17.90
N LEU A 53 -9.79 -6.59 -18.44
CA LEU A 53 -9.62 -8.00 -18.76
C LEU A 53 -9.13 -8.75 -17.53
N VAL A 54 -9.80 -9.85 -17.21
CA VAL A 54 -9.54 -10.66 -16.02
C VAL A 54 -9.26 -12.08 -16.44
N HIS A 55 -8.14 -12.62 -16.02
CA HIS A 55 -7.68 -13.96 -16.34
C HIS A 55 -7.50 -14.77 -15.05
N GLU A 56 -8.25 -15.86 -14.90
CA GLU A 56 -7.99 -16.80 -13.83
C GLU A 56 -6.67 -17.52 -14.08
N ILE A 57 -5.83 -17.60 -13.02
CA ILE A 57 -4.53 -18.25 -13.10
C ILE A 57 -4.40 -19.34 -12.04
N PRO A 58 -3.60 -20.40 -12.30
CA PRO A 58 -3.33 -21.42 -11.30
C PRO A 58 -2.67 -20.85 -10.04
N TRP A 59 -3.21 -21.20 -8.87
CA TRP A 59 -2.63 -20.84 -7.57
C TRP A 59 -2.94 -21.93 -6.54
N GLU A 60 -1.92 -22.38 -5.85
CA GLU A 60 -2.08 -23.42 -4.84
C GLU A 60 -2.83 -22.89 -3.60
N GLY A 61 -3.95 -23.51 -3.27
CA GLY A 61 -4.73 -23.19 -2.08
C GLY A 61 -5.61 -21.93 -2.15
N ALA A 62 -5.65 -21.23 -3.29
CA ALA A 62 -6.46 -20.03 -3.48
C ALA A 62 -7.07 -19.94 -4.88
N ARG A 63 -8.07 -19.06 -5.06
CA ARG A 63 -8.45 -18.56 -6.39
C ARG A 63 -7.61 -17.32 -6.70
N ALA A 64 -7.07 -17.24 -7.92
CA ALA A 64 -6.22 -16.15 -8.31
C ALA A 64 -6.57 -15.59 -9.69
N TYR A 65 -6.51 -14.27 -9.81
CA TYR A 65 -6.90 -13.54 -11.02
C TYR A 65 -5.88 -12.46 -11.36
N SER A 66 -5.37 -12.52 -12.58
CA SER A 66 -4.58 -11.45 -13.18
C SER A 66 -5.52 -10.44 -13.83
N VAL A 67 -5.37 -9.17 -13.53
CA VAL A 67 -6.21 -8.09 -14.03
C VAL A 67 -5.37 -7.16 -14.90
N GLU A 68 -5.82 -6.89 -16.13
CA GLU A 68 -5.23 -5.85 -16.97
C GLU A 68 -5.79 -4.48 -16.55
N GLY A 69 -5.31 -4.00 -15.40
CA GLY A 69 -5.76 -2.78 -14.73
C GLY A 69 -4.78 -2.34 -13.66
N THR A 70 -5.19 -1.35 -12.89
CA THR A 70 -4.41 -0.80 -11.78
C THR A 70 -4.57 -1.61 -10.51
N PRO A 71 -3.74 -1.40 -9.46
CA PRO A 71 -3.95 -1.99 -8.14
C PRO A 71 -5.32 -1.67 -7.53
N THR A 72 -5.79 -0.44 -7.75
CA THR A 72 -7.12 0.03 -7.34
C THR A 72 -8.23 -0.76 -8.05
N ASP A 73 -8.08 -0.99 -9.37
CA ASP A 73 -9.02 -1.81 -10.14
C ASP A 73 -9.06 -3.24 -9.60
N CYS A 74 -7.90 -3.83 -9.27
CA CYS A 74 -7.80 -5.18 -8.72
C CYS A 74 -8.59 -5.33 -7.42
N ALA A 75 -8.44 -4.39 -6.49
CA ALA A 75 -9.18 -4.40 -5.23
C ALA A 75 -10.68 -4.20 -5.44
N ARG A 76 -11.05 -3.27 -6.33
CA ARG A 76 -12.44 -2.87 -6.60
C ARG A 76 -13.26 -3.95 -7.30
N ILE A 77 -12.66 -4.66 -8.27
CA ILE A 77 -13.34 -5.67 -9.06
C ILE A 77 -13.47 -7.02 -8.35
N ALA A 78 -12.62 -7.30 -7.36
CA ALA A 78 -12.53 -8.61 -6.71
C ALA A 78 -13.88 -9.15 -6.19
N PRO A 79 -14.74 -8.37 -5.49
CA PRO A 79 -16.06 -8.86 -5.05
C PRO A 79 -16.97 -9.28 -6.20
N PHE A 80 -16.85 -8.66 -7.37
CA PHE A 80 -17.66 -8.97 -8.56
C PHE A 80 -17.14 -10.22 -9.30
N ILE A 81 -15.83 -10.48 -9.27
CA ILE A 81 -15.24 -11.68 -9.91
C ILE A 81 -15.69 -12.95 -9.19
N VAL A 82 -15.71 -12.93 -7.86
CA VAL A 82 -16.00 -14.14 -7.07
C VAL A 82 -17.45 -14.22 -6.60
N ASP A 83 -18.22 -13.14 -6.71
CA ASP A 83 -19.59 -13.00 -6.18
C ASP A 83 -19.69 -13.38 -4.70
N GLU A 84 -18.68 -12.96 -3.93
CA GLU A 84 -18.56 -13.25 -2.50
C GLU A 84 -18.07 -12.02 -1.74
N LYS A 85 -18.38 -11.98 -0.43
CA LYS A 85 -17.86 -10.95 0.48
C LYS A 85 -16.46 -11.33 0.98
N PHE A 86 -15.67 -10.31 1.22
CA PHE A 86 -14.38 -10.40 1.88
C PHE A 86 -14.48 -9.87 3.32
N ASP A 87 -13.80 -10.54 4.24
CA ASP A 87 -13.71 -10.12 5.64
C ASP A 87 -12.55 -9.14 5.86
N TYR A 88 -11.49 -9.26 5.06
CA TYR A 88 -10.30 -8.42 5.15
C TYR A 88 -9.58 -8.33 3.81
N CYS A 89 -8.85 -7.23 3.58
CA CYS A 89 -7.95 -7.06 2.45
C CYS A 89 -6.51 -6.81 2.92
N LEU A 90 -5.57 -7.58 2.37
CA LEU A 90 -4.14 -7.39 2.51
C LEU A 90 -3.55 -6.96 1.17
N SER A 91 -2.99 -5.76 1.09
CA SER A 91 -2.33 -5.24 -0.11
C SER A 91 -0.81 -5.22 0.08
N GLY A 92 -0.07 -5.93 -0.72
CA GLY A 92 1.40 -6.01 -0.67
C GLY A 92 1.93 -7.45 -0.90
N ILE A 93 3.07 -7.83 -0.37
CA ILE A 93 4.06 -6.97 0.32
C ILE A 93 4.82 -6.17 -0.74
N ASN A 94 4.76 -4.85 -0.65
CA ASN A 94 5.50 -3.98 -1.55
C ASN A 94 7.01 -4.06 -1.28
N ASN A 95 7.79 -4.17 -2.35
CA ASN A 95 9.26 -4.12 -2.27
C ASN A 95 9.76 -2.67 -2.29
N GLY A 96 9.67 -2.03 -1.18
CA GLY A 96 9.93 -0.62 -0.89
C GLY A 96 8.94 -0.15 0.17
N GLU A 97 9.40 0.63 1.13
CA GLU A 97 8.53 1.18 2.17
C GLU A 97 7.53 2.19 1.59
N ASN A 98 6.35 2.22 2.18
CA ASN A 98 5.32 3.23 1.95
C ASN A 98 5.09 4.01 3.24
N ALA A 99 6.11 4.77 3.65
CA ALA A 99 6.14 5.62 4.83
C ALA A 99 6.21 7.10 4.41
N GLY A 100 5.83 8.00 5.31
CA GLY A 100 5.83 9.44 5.03
C GLY A 100 5.04 9.79 3.76
N SER A 101 5.58 10.70 2.94
CA SER A 101 4.93 11.16 1.70
C SER A 101 4.75 10.08 0.64
N ALA A 102 5.46 8.94 0.73
CA ALA A 102 5.31 7.83 -0.21
C ALA A 102 3.88 7.26 -0.27
N VAL A 103 3.12 7.34 0.82
CA VAL A 103 1.72 6.84 0.87
C VAL A 103 0.82 7.49 -0.19
N TYR A 104 1.10 8.73 -0.60
CA TYR A 104 0.29 9.45 -1.57
C TYR A 104 0.49 8.97 -3.02
N TYR A 105 1.64 8.35 -3.30
CA TYR A 105 1.99 7.82 -4.63
C TYR A 105 1.80 6.31 -4.74
N SER A 106 1.68 5.61 -3.62
CA SER A 106 1.69 4.15 -3.54
C SER A 106 0.44 3.50 -4.12
N GLY A 107 0.63 2.58 -5.06
CA GLY A 107 -0.41 1.68 -5.56
C GLY A 107 -0.85 0.65 -4.51
N THR A 108 0.10 0.16 -3.68
CA THR A 108 -0.18 -0.75 -2.56
C THR A 108 -1.14 -0.12 -1.55
N VAL A 109 -0.85 1.13 -1.12
CA VAL A 109 -1.72 1.88 -0.19
C VAL A 109 -3.06 2.20 -0.84
N ALA A 110 -3.05 2.55 -2.13
CA ALA A 110 -4.26 2.85 -2.89
C ALA A 110 -5.20 1.65 -3.02
N ALA A 111 -4.68 0.44 -3.29
CA ALA A 111 -5.49 -0.77 -3.33
C ALA A 111 -6.13 -1.10 -1.97
N ALA A 112 -5.37 -0.95 -0.87
CA ALA A 112 -5.93 -1.10 0.48
C ALA A 112 -7.01 -0.04 0.77
N ARG A 113 -6.80 1.22 0.36
CA ARG A 113 -7.79 2.29 0.51
C ARG A 113 -9.04 2.01 -0.30
N GLU A 114 -8.90 1.51 -1.52
CA GLU A 114 -10.06 1.12 -2.35
C GLU A 114 -10.86 0.00 -1.70
N ALA A 115 -10.20 -1.01 -1.13
CA ALA A 115 -10.89 -2.04 -0.36
C ALA A 115 -11.66 -1.44 0.82
N ALA A 116 -11.06 -0.50 1.57
CA ALA A 116 -11.73 0.21 2.66
C ALA A 116 -12.93 1.04 2.16
N MET A 117 -12.83 1.66 0.98
CA MET A 117 -13.94 2.35 0.33
C MET A 117 -15.08 1.41 -0.08
N CYS A 118 -14.75 0.16 -0.40
CA CYS A 118 -15.68 -0.94 -0.65
C CYS A 118 -16.15 -1.65 0.64
N TYR A 119 -15.93 -1.04 1.81
CA TYR A 119 -16.31 -1.57 3.14
C TYR A 119 -15.61 -2.88 3.53
N ILE A 120 -14.42 -3.13 3.00
CA ILE A 120 -13.57 -4.25 3.38
C ILE A 120 -12.44 -3.71 4.28
N PRO A 121 -12.38 -4.05 5.58
CA PRO A 121 -11.24 -3.69 6.43
C PRO A 121 -9.93 -4.07 5.77
N SER A 122 -8.93 -3.20 5.82
CA SER A 122 -7.76 -3.36 4.97
C SER A 122 -6.45 -2.92 5.61
N MET A 123 -5.37 -3.52 5.11
CA MET A 123 -4.00 -3.20 5.48
C MET A 123 -3.11 -3.17 4.24
N ALA A 124 -2.34 -2.09 4.09
CA ALA A 124 -1.21 -2.02 3.19
C ALA A 124 0.05 -2.52 3.90
N VAL A 125 0.79 -3.43 3.26
CA VAL A 125 1.97 -4.08 3.83
C VAL A 125 3.17 -3.81 2.94
N SER A 126 4.24 -3.26 3.50
CA SER A 126 5.43 -2.86 2.76
C SER A 126 6.70 -3.21 3.54
N ILE A 127 7.78 -3.42 2.83
CA ILE A 127 9.08 -3.75 3.41
C ILE A 127 10.16 -2.92 2.73
N MET A 128 11.12 -2.40 3.48
CA MET A 128 12.25 -1.67 2.89
C MET A 128 12.98 -2.53 1.86
N ARG A 129 13.47 -1.90 0.80
CA ARG A 129 14.23 -2.58 -0.26
C ARG A 129 15.45 -3.29 0.32
N GLY A 130 15.77 -4.46 -0.22
CA GLY A 130 16.89 -5.28 0.23
C GLY A 130 16.56 -6.31 1.30
N ALA A 131 15.30 -6.38 1.76
CA ALA A 131 14.86 -7.42 2.67
C ALA A 131 14.91 -8.80 2.01
N ASP A 132 15.36 -9.80 2.78
CA ASP A 132 15.42 -11.19 2.35
C ASP A 132 14.04 -11.89 2.42
N GLU A 133 13.99 -13.13 1.95
CA GLU A 133 12.78 -13.95 1.96
C GLU A 133 12.29 -14.22 3.39
N LYS A 134 13.21 -14.49 4.32
CA LYS A 134 12.90 -14.77 5.72
C LYS A 134 12.18 -13.59 6.38
N MET A 135 12.65 -12.37 6.13
CA MET A 135 11.98 -11.17 6.65
C MET A 135 10.61 -10.94 5.98
N ARG A 136 10.50 -11.23 4.69
CA ARG A 136 9.22 -11.12 3.96
C ARG A 136 8.17 -12.11 4.50
N GLU A 137 8.57 -13.35 4.77
CA GLU A 137 7.69 -14.36 5.38
C GLU A 137 7.28 -13.99 6.81
N ALA A 138 8.20 -13.48 7.61
CA ALA A 138 7.91 -13.02 8.97
C ALA A 138 6.92 -11.84 8.97
N LEU A 139 7.07 -10.90 8.03
CA LEU A 139 6.14 -9.77 7.88
C LEU A 139 4.77 -10.25 7.39
N ALA A 140 4.72 -11.21 6.45
CA ALA A 140 3.46 -11.79 5.98
C ALA A 140 2.69 -12.45 7.13
N ASP A 141 3.36 -13.26 7.97
CA ASP A 141 2.74 -13.88 9.14
C ASP A 141 2.24 -12.84 10.16
N LEU A 142 3.04 -11.80 10.42
CA LEU A 142 2.62 -10.69 11.28
C LEU A 142 1.38 -9.98 10.73
N ALA A 143 1.34 -9.68 9.42
CA ALA A 143 0.22 -9.00 8.79
C ALA A 143 -1.08 -9.82 8.89
N VAL A 144 -1.02 -11.14 8.67
CA VAL A 144 -2.20 -12.01 8.81
C VAL A 144 -2.68 -12.08 10.26
N ARG A 145 -1.77 -12.23 11.23
CA ARG A 145 -2.13 -12.18 12.67
C ARG A 145 -2.77 -10.86 13.08
N MET A 146 -2.25 -9.75 12.55
CA MET A 146 -2.85 -8.44 12.77
C MET A 146 -4.24 -8.36 12.15
N ALA A 147 -4.44 -8.87 10.93
CA ALA A 147 -5.75 -8.92 10.29
C ALA A 147 -6.77 -9.73 11.12
N GLU A 148 -6.37 -10.89 11.66
CA GLU A 148 -7.20 -11.70 12.58
C GLU A 148 -7.62 -10.92 13.82
N HIS A 149 -6.73 -10.10 14.35
CA HIS A 149 -7.01 -9.27 15.53
C HIS A 149 -7.90 -8.07 15.19
N TYR A 150 -7.60 -7.39 14.08
CA TYR A 150 -8.25 -6.13 13.71
C TYR A 150 -9.51 -6.28 12.88
N GLN A 151 -9.88 -7.48 12.40
CA GLN A 151 -11.08 -7.70 11.58
C GLN A 151 -12.38 -7.19 12.23
N HIS A 152 -12.44 -7.13 13.55
CA HIS A 152 -13.61 -6.68 14.31
C HIS A 152 -13.52 -5.21 14.75
N ILE A 153 -12.41 -4.53 14.46
CA ILE A 153 -12.22 -3.13 14.80
C ILE A 153 -12.77 -2.28 13.65
N GLN A 154 -13.80 -1.51 13.96
CA GLN A 154 -14.35 -0.57 13.00
C GLN A 154 -13.45 0.66 12.91
N LEU A 155 -12.62 0.71 11.87
CA LEU A 155 -11.88 1.92 11.52
C LEU A 155 -12.84 3.01 11.01
N PRO A 156 -12.46 4.30 11.10
CA PRO A 156 -13.19 5.36 10.40
C PRO A 156 -13.36 5.02 8.92
N ARG A 157 -14.40 5.56 8.31
CA ARG A 157 -14.68 5.34 6.89
C ARG A 157 -13.44 5.68 6.05
N PHE A 158 -13.08 4.82 5.08
CA PHE A 158 -11.87 4.91 4.25
C PHE A 158 -10.55 4.76 5.02
N GLY A 159 -10.62 4.47 6.33
CA GLY A 159 -9.45 4.20 7.15
C GLY A 159 -8.82 2.84 6.84
N LEU A 160 -7.50 2.80 6.84
CA LEU A 160 -6.71 1.57 6.66
C LEU A 160 -5.49 1.56 7.58
N ILE A 161 -4.90 0.40 7.73
CA ILE A 161 -3.62 0.23 8.44
C ILE A 161 -2.49 0.23 7.40
N SER A 162 -1.45 1.02 7.62
CA SER A 162 -0.19 0.95 6.88
C SER A 162 0.88 0.29 7.76
N LEU A 163 1.34 -0.89 7.35
CA LEU A 163 2.35 -1.68 8.04
C LEU A 163 3.64 -1.65 7.23
N ASN A 164 4.73 -1.17 7.82
CA ASN A 164 6.04 -1.12 7.18
C ASN A 164 7.09 -1.84 8.02
N ALA A 165 7.99 -2.58 7.39
CA ALA A 165 9.09 -3.25 8.06
C ALA A 165 10.46 -2.83 7.50
N PRO A 166 11.52 -2.76 8.35
CA PRO A 166 12.87 -2.53 7.90
C PRO A 166 13.46 -3.77 7.20
N ALA A 167 14.48 -3.57 6.36
CA ALA A 167 15.20 -4.65 5.68
C ALA A 167 16.32 -5.21 6.57
N ILE A 168 15.97 -5.79 7.70
CA ILE A 168 16.90 -6.45 8.64
C ILE A 168 16.38 -7.85 8.97
N PRO A 169 17.23 -8.77 9.46
CA PRO A 169 16.79 -10.08 9.91
C PRO A 169 15.67 -9.99 10.96
N PRO A 170 14.66 -10.89 10.94
CA PRO A 170 13.54 -10.86 11.90
C PRO A 170 13.97 -10.86 13.38
N GLU A 171 15.06 -11.55 13.70
CA GLU A 171 15.65 -11.62 15.04
C GLU A 171 16.28 -10.31 15.53
N GLU A 172 16.57 -9.37 14.62
CA GLU A 172 17.10 -8.03 14.93
C GLU A 172 16.02 -6.97 15.08
N LEU A 173 14.75 -7.33 14.79
CA LEU A 173 13.62 -6.42 14.96
C LEU A 173 13.46 -6.01 16.43
N LYS A 174 13.35 -4.71 16.66
CA LYS A 174 13.17 -4.14 18.00
C LYS A 174 11.73 -4.09 18.47
N GLY A 175 10.79 -4.61 17.68
CA GLY A 175 9.37 -4.64 17.96
C GLY A 175 8.54 -3.81 17.00
N LEU A 176 7.27 -3.55 17.38
CA LEU A 176 6.29 -2.80 16.60
C LEU A 176 5.99 -1.46 17.28
N LYS A 177 5.90 -0.39 16.48
CA LYS A 177 5.52 0.96 16.92
C LYS A 177 4.26 1.42 16.23
N LEU A 178 3.27 1.81 17.00
CA LEU A 178 2.17 2.66 16.52
C LEU A 178 2.67 4.11 16.47
N CYS A 179 2.60 4.73 15.31
CA CYS A 179 3.20 6.04 15.08
C CYS A 179 2.44 6.84 14.00
N PRO A 180 2.54 8.18 14.03
CA PRO A 180 2.00 9.03 12.98
C PRO A 180 2.82 8.91 11.69
N LEU A 181 2.18 9.33 10.59
CA LEU A 181 2.85 9.48 9.30
C LEU A 181 3.90 10.58 9.36
N SER A 182 5.09 10.33 8.82
CA SER A 182 6.12 11.36 8.69
C SER A 182 5.73 12.43 7.68
N LYS A 183 6.11 13.68 7.96
CA LYS A 183 5.97 14.81 7.04
C LYS A 183 7.17 14.95 6.09
N ALA A 184 8.21 14.14 6.27
CA ALA A 184 9.39 14.16 5.43
C ALA A 184 9.04 13.90 3.97
N TYR A 185 9.65 14.67 3.07
CA TYR A 185 9.43 14.60 1.63
C TYR A 185 10.70 14.17 0.91
N TYR A 186 10.55 13.61 -0.29
CA TYR A 186 11.69 13.24 -1.13
C TYR A 186 12.39 14.51 -1.66
N VAL A 187 13.73 14.51 -1.60
CA VAL A 187 14.57 15.55 -2.20
C VAL A 187 15.00 15.04 -3.56
N ASP A 188 14.15 15.19 -4.53
CA ASP A 188 14.37 14.75 -5.90
C ASP A 188 14.36 15.95 -6.88
N GLY A 189 14.61 15.68 -8.16
CA GLY A 189 14.64 16.69 -9.20
C GLY A 189 14.59 16.06 -10.59
N TYR A 190 14.79 16.88 -11.62
CA TYR A 190 14.76 16.41 -12.99
C TYR A 190 16.06 16.73 -13.72
N GLU A 191 16.64 15.74 -14.38
CA GLU A 191 17.75 15.92 -15.32
C GLU A 191 17.19 16.20 -16.71
N LYS A 192 17.53 17.35 -17.27
CA LYS A 192 17.16 17.71 -18.64
C LYS A 192 18.12 17.09 -19.64
N ARG A 193 17.59 16.44 -20.67
CA ARG A 193 18.34 15.87 -21.79
C ARG A 193 17.72 16.23 -23.13
N VAL A 194 18.47 15.98 -24.22
CA VAL A 194 17.99 16.17 -25.59
C VAL A 194 18.17 14.88 -26.37
N SER A 195 17.13 14.43 -27.04
CA SER A 195 17.17 13.23 -27.88
C SER A 195 17.99 13.46 -29.15
N PRO A 196 18.42 12.40 -29.88
CA PRO A 196 19.07 12.53 -31.18
C PRO A 196 18.25 13.29 -32.23
N LEU A 197 16.92 13.36 -32.05
CA LEU A 197 15.99 14.11 -32.93
C LEU A 197 15.74 15.55 -32.46
N GLY A 198 16.51 16.05 -31.48
CA GLY A 198 16.40 17.42 -30.97
C GLY A 198 15.25 17.64 -30.00
N GLN A 199 14.54 16.60 -29.54
CA GLN A 199 13.47 16.71 -28.57
C GLN A 199 14.01 16.81 -27.13
N THR A 200 13.56 17.80 -26.37
CA THR A 200 13.89 17.91 -24.94
C THR A 200 13.05 16.94 -24.14
N TYR A 201 13.68 16.21 -23.20
CA TYR A 201 13.02 15.35 -22.24
C TYR A 201 13.69 15.42 -20.86
N PHE A 202 13.01 14.94 -19.85
CA PHE A 202 13.46 15.00 -18.46
C PHE A 202 13.38 13.61 -17.82
N TRP A 203 14.41 13.23 -17.07
CA TRP A 203 14.41 12.10 -16.18
C TRP A 203 14.28 12.55 -14.73
N LEU A 204 13.42 11.87 -13.96
CA LEU A 204 13.39 12.02 -12.49
C LEU A 204 14.70 11.48 -11.93
N THR A 205 15.49 12.31 -11.24
CA THR A 205 16.84 11.94 -10.81
C THR A 205 16.89 10.89 -9.71
N ALA A 206 15.78 10.70 -8.99
CA ALA A 206 15.64 9.74 -7.90
C ALA A 206 15.17 8.34 -8.34
N SER A 207 14.87 8.13 -9.65
CA SER A 207 14.20 6.90 -10.12
C SER A 207 15.09 5.65 -10.09
N ASP A 208 16.41 5.79 -9.96
CA ASP A 208 17.37 4.70 -10.17
C ASP A 208 18.28 4.41 -8.98
N THR A 209 18.12 5.10 -7.86
CA THR A 209 18.96 4.90 -6.67
C THR A 209 18.16 4.27 -5.54
N SER A 210 18.74 3.26 -4.90
CA SER A 210 18.20 2.63 -3.68
C SER A 210 18.09 3.61 -2.50
N GLU A 211 18.62 4.80 -2.64
CA GLU A 211 18.59 5.87 -1.65
C GLU A 211 18.15 7.17 -2.30
N VAL A 212 16.83 7.35 -2.40
CA VAL A 212 16.28 8.68 -2.70
C VAL A 212 16.58 9.58 -1.52
N PRO A 213 17.28 10.71 -1.71
CA PRO A 213 17.46 11.68 -0.64
C PRO A 213 16.09 12.10 -0.09
N MET A 214 15.96 12.07 1.22
CA MET A 214 14.74 12.46 1.91
C MET A 214 15.08 13.46 3.00
N GLU A 215 14.17 14.35 3.29
CA GLU A 215 14.24 15.22 4.46
C GLU A 215 14.40 14.38 5.75
N GLN A 216 14.93 14.99 6.80
CA GLN A 216 15.02 14.31 8.09
C GLN A 216 13.61 14.00 8.60
N PRO A 217 13.31 12.73 8.97
CA PRO A 217 11.99 12.38 9.46
C PRO A 217 11.72 13.01 10.83
N ASP A 218 10.47 13.41 11.04
CA ASP A 218 10.02 13.91 12.34
C ASP A 218 10.23 12.83 13.41
N GLU A 219 10.69 13.23 14.59
CA GLU A 219 10.87 12.32 15.70
C GLU A 219 9.54 11.63 16.08
N GLY A 220 9.60 10.31 16.27
CA GLY A 220 8.43 9.51 16.61
C GLY A 220 7.54 9.09 15.45
N SER A 221 7.81 9.55 14.22
CA SER A 221 7.06 9.17 13.01
C SER A 221 7.40 7.75 12.51
N ASP A 222 6.64 7.28 11.50
CA ASP A 222 6.85 5.98 10.87
C ASP A 222 8.26 5.85 10.28
N TYR A 223 8.72 6.81 9.51
CA TYR A 223 10.06 6.82 8.93
C TYR A 223 11.16 6.87 9.98
N TYR A 224 10.92 7.61 11.08
CA TYR A 224 11.86 7.71 12.20
C TYR A 224 12.10 6.35 12.87
N TRP A 225 11.04 5.60 13.14
CA TRP A 225 11.12 4.29 13.79
C TRP A 225 11.57 3.19 12.84
N LEU A 226 11.14 3.24 11.58
CA LEU A 226 11.53 2.27 10.55
C LEU A 226 13.07 2.24 10.39
N ARG A 227 13.69 3.41 10.29
CA ARG A 227 15.17 3.54 10.21
C ARG A 227 15.90 3.08 11.47
N ARG A 228 15.20 2.88 12.57
CA ARG A 228 15.75 2.41 13.86
C ARG A 228 15.53 0.93 14.12
N GLY A 229 15.00 0.19 13.15
CA GLY A 229 14.81 -1.26 13.22
C GLY A 229 13.49 -1.69 13.85
N TYR A 230 12.47 -0.83 13.85
CA TYR A 230 11.13 -1.19 14.29
C TYR A 230 10.21 -1.44 13.08
N VAL A 231 9.30 -2.39 13.21
CA VAL A 231 8.11 -2.44 12.36
C VAL A 231 7.20 -1.27 12.75
N THR A 232 6.64 -0.57 11.78
CA THR A 232 5.77 0.58 12.02
C THR A 232 4.35 0.29 11.58
N CYS A 233 3.39 0.72 12.39
CA CYS A 233 1.96 0.64 12.13
C CYS A 233 1.40 2.06 12.19
N THR A 234 0.80 2.53 11.09
CA THR A 234 0.23 3.87 10.97
C THR A 234 -1.23 3.74 10.53
N PHE A 235 -2.15 4.38 11.24
CA PHE A 235 -3.54 4.48 10.79
C PHE A 235 -3.66 5.64 9.79
N LEU A 236 -4.09 5.32 8.57
CA LEU A 236 -4.35 6.31 7.54
C LEU A 236 -5.85 6.55 7.47
N GLY A 237 -6.28 7.77 7.80
CA GLY A 237 -7.69 8.22 7.76
C GLY A 237 -8.13 8.72 6.40
N ASP A 238 -9.30 9.35 6.36
CA ASP A 238 -9.80 10.07 5.19
C ASP A 238 -9.23 11.51 5.14
N PHE A 239 -9.44 12.18 4.00
CA PHE A 239 -8.98 13.56 3.79
C PHE A 239 -9.79 14.63 4.56
N ASN A 240 -10.84 14.25 5.31
CA ASN A 240 -11.71 15.17 6.03
C ASN A 240 -11.17 15.57 7.40
N ASP A 241 -10.11 14.93 7.91
CA ASP A 241 -9.49 15.32 9.18
C ASP A 241 -8.97 16.77 9.14
N PHE A 242 -8.60 17.25 7.95
CA PHE A 242 -8.20 18.64 7.71
C PHE A 242 -9.27 19.68 8.11
N ASN A 243 -10.55 19.36 7.91
CA ASN A 243 -11.66 20.25 8.27
C ASN A 243 -11.79 20.47 9.77
N ARG A 244 -11.33 19.53 10.60
CA ARG A 244 -11.33 19.68 12.07
C ARG A 244 -10.23 20.62 12.56
N GLU A 245 -9.06 20.57 11.90
CA GLU A 245 -7.90 21.36 12.33
C GLU A 245 -7.92 22.79 11.76
N CYS A 246 -8.51 22.99 10.57
CA CYS A 246 -8.46 24.25 9.84
C CYS A 246 -9.83 24.91 9.64
N GLY A 247 -10.92 24.27 10.07
CA GLY A 247 -12.29 24.72 9.78
C GLY A 247 -12.56 26.16 10.22
N GLU A 248 -12.15 26.53 11.42
CA GLU A 248 -12.36 27.90 11.93
C GLU A 248 -11.54 28.95 11.18
N THR A 249 -10.38 28.58 10.64
CA THR A 249 -9.50 29.52 9.89
C THR A 249 -10.05 29.81 8.50
N LEU A 250 -10.85 28.92 7.91
CA LEU A 250 -11.41 29.04 6.57
C LEU A 250 -12.81 29.65 6.55
N LEU A 251 -13.50 29.72 7.69
CA LEU A 251 -14.87 30.24 7.87
C LEU A 251 -15.09 31.68 7.34
N PRO A 252 -14.12 32.63 7.41
CA PRO A 252 -14.33 33.98 6.90
C PRO A 252 -14.68 34.07 5.40
N PHE A 253 -14.43 33.01 4.65
CA PHE A 253 -14.71 32.97 3.19
C PHE A 253 -16.06 32.34 2.85
N THR A 254 -16.80 31.83 3.84
CA THR A 254 -18.07 31.14 3.63
C THR A 254 -19.31 32.00 3.87
N GLU A 255 -19.18 33.14 4.55
CA GLU A 255 -20.25 34.11 4.71
C GLU A 255 -20.18 35.16 3.61
N THR A 256 -20.83 34.90 2.49
CA THR A 256 -21.27 35.97 1.60
C THR A 256 -22.36 36.74 2.32
N GLU A 257 -22.06 37.96 2.73
CA GLU A 257 -23.07 38.92 3.18
C GLU A 257 -24.20 38.92 2.14
N LYS A 258 -25.42 38.66 2.64
CA LYS A 258 -26.65 38.84 1.88
C LYS A 258 -27.10 40.30 1.96
#